data_c9ef2f95d1014648b22f46d024e49e5a
#
_entry.id   c9ef2f95d1014648b22f46d024e49e5a
#
_cell.length_a   1.000
_cell.length_b   1.000
_cell.length_c   1.000
_cell.angle_alpha   90.00
_cell.angle_beta   90.00
_cell.angle_gamma   90.00
#
_symmetry.space_group_name_H-M   'P 1'
#
loop_
_entity.id
_entity.type
_entity.pdbx_description
1 polymer ?
#
loop_
_entity_poly.entity_id
_entity_poly.type
_entity_poly.pdbx_seq_one_letter_code
_entity_poly.pdbx_strand_id
1 'polypeptide(L)'
;VELTYYRQFGDIDRLHKVFPALCAYAKWWRLNRTWPDGTYWSSGWGTGMDNMPRVKPEYNPIFSHGHMVWLDTNLQQMLVDESLLNIGFHIERWQEIEDMEDEMKRLRAYVNEHLWDDATGFLYDRYGDGSLCTTKGIGAFWALQADALDKGRMDRMVAHLADTAEFDRPHRVPSLSADHPKYNPTGRYWPVSSTHL
;
A
#
# COMPACT_ATOMS: atom_id res chain seq x y z
N VAL A 1 -12.14 -3.17 -8.59
CA VAL A 1 -12.86 -4.08 -9.53
C VAL A 1 -14.34 -3.74 -9.53
N GLU A 2 -15.06 -3.83 -8.38
CA GLU A 2 -16.53 -3.68 -8.33
C GLU A 2 -17.01 -2.29 -8.77
N LEU A 3 -16.37 -1.21 -8.31
CA LEU A 3 -16.68 0.15 -8.76
C LEU A 3 -16.41 0.34 -10.27
N THR A 4 -15.33 -0.24 -10.79
CA THR A 4 -15.00 -0.17 -12.21
C THR A 4 -16.05 -0.90 -13.04
N TYR A 5 -16.48 -2.07 -12.57
CA TYR A 5 -17.55 -2.84 -13.19
C TYR A 5 -18.87 -2.04 -13.20
N TYR A 6 -19.24 -1.46 -12.05
CA TYR A 6 -20.43 -0.61 -11.94
C TYR A 6 -20.37 0.60 -12.91
N ARG A 7 -19.23 1.30 -12.96
CA ARG A 7 -19.07 2.45 -13.88
C ARG A 7 -19.20 2.07 -15.34
N GLN A 8 -18.84 0.83 -15.67
CA GLN A 8 -18.91 0.33 -17.06
C GLN A 8 -20.28 -0.21 -17.43
N PHE A 9 -20.97 -0.89 -16.52
CA PHE A 9 -22.20 -1.65 -16.83
C PHE A 9 -23.45 -1.13 -16.10
N GLY A 10 -23.33 -0.26 -15.11
CA GLY A 10 -24.44 0.29 -14.34
C GLY A 10 -25.13 -0.71 -13.40
N ASP A 11 -24.54 -1.86 -13.16
CA ASP A 11 -25.12 -2.95 -12.35
C ASP A 11 -25.07 -2.62 -10.86
N ILE A 12 -26.09 -1.90 -10.37
CA ILE A 12 -26.21 -1.52 -8.97
C ILE A 12 -26.57 -2.71 -8.07
N ASP A 13 -27.29 -3.70 -8.58
CA ASP A 13 -27.69 -4.89 -7.82
C ASP A 13 -26.45 -5.69 -7.39
N ARG A 14 -25.44 -5.73 -8.26
CA ARG A 14 -24.15 -6.31 -7.92
C ARG A 14 -23.47 -5.58 -6.76
N LEU A 15 -23.50 -4.24 -6.73
CA LEU A 15 -22.95 -3.48 -5.61
C LEU A 15 -23.66 -3.81 -4.30
N HIS A 16 -25.00 -3.84 -4.29
CA HIS A 16 -25.77 -4.26 -3.12
C HIS A 16 -25.39 -5.65 -2.64
N LYS A 17 -25.16 -6.59 -3.54
CA LYS A 17 -24.84 -7.98 -3.24
C LYS A 17 -23.44 -8.15 -2.64
N VAL A 18 -22.42 -7.44 -3.16
CA VAL A 18 -21.03 -7.62 -2.73
C VAL A 18 -20.65 -6.77 -1.52
N PHE A 19 -21.32 -5.64 -1.31
CA PHE A 19 -20.98 -4.65 -0.30
C PHE A 19 -20.85 -5.23 1.12
N PRO A 20 -21.79 -6.05 1.63
CA PRO A 20 -21.66 -6.61 2.99
C PRO A 20 -20.41 -7.46 3.16
N ALA A 21 -20.04 -8.23 2.15
CA ALA A 21 -18.84 -9.07 2.19
C ALA A 21 -17.56 -8.23 2.18
N LEU A 22 -17.54 -7.14 1.39
CA LEU A 22 -16.41 -6.21 1.34
C LEU A 22 -16.24 -5.45 2.66
N CYS A 23 -17.33 -4.98 3.27
CA CYS A 23 -17.32 -4.36 4.59
C CYS A 23 -16.82 -5.34 5.67
N ALA A 24 -17.29 -6.59 5.65
CA ALA A 24 -16.84 -7.61 6.57
C ALA A 24 -15.34 -7.91 6.41
N TYR A 25 -14.83 -7.92 5.18
CA TYR A 25 -13.42 -8.11 4.90
C TYR A 25 -12.56 -6.94 5.40
N ALA A 26 -12.95 -5.70 5.14
CA ALA A 26 -12.28 -4.51 5.67
C ALA A 26 -12.24 -4.52 7.21
N LYS A 27 -13.38 -4.86 7.84
CA LYS A 27 -13.51 -4.99 9.29
C LYS A 27 -12.61 -6.09 9.86
N TRP A 28 -12.48 -7.21 9.14
CA TRP A 28 -11.57 -8.29 9.54
C TRP A 28 -10.11 -7.82 9.54
N TRP A 29 -9.66 -7.08 8.52
CA TRP A 29 -8.33 -6.50 8.46
C TRP A 29 -8.08 -5.58 9.64
N ARG A 30 -9.01 -4.67 9.92
CA ARG A 30 -8.94 -3.73 11.04
C ARG A 30 -8.84 -4.42 12.40
N LEU A 31 -9.54 -5.52 12.60
CA LEU A 31 -9.52 -6.26 13.86
C LEU A 31 -8.31 -7.18 14.03
N ASN A 32 -7.71 -7.66 12.93
CA ASN A 32 -6.73 -8.73 13.00
C ASN A 32 -5.34 -8.34 12.50
N ARG A 33 -5.19 -7.18 11.85
CA ARG A 33 -3.97 -6.78 11.16
C ARG A 33 -3.52 -5.36 11.49
N THR A 34 -3.93 -4.83 12.64
CA THR A 34 -3.51 -3.52 13.13
C THR A 34 -2.64 -3.62 14.38
N TRP A 35 -1.77 -2.66 14.52
CA TRP A 35 -1.10 -2.32 15.76
C TRP A 35 -2.05 -1.53 16.68
N PRO A 36 -1.71 -1.36 17.98
CA PRO A 36 -2.55 -0.60 18.90
C PRO A 36 -2.82 0.85 18.51
N ASP A 37 -1.97 1.45 17.68
CA ASP A 37 -2.12 2.80 17.11
C ASP A 37 -3.04 2.84 15.87
N GLY A 38 -3.56 1.69 15.45
CA GLY A 38 -4.45 1.55 14.30
C GLY A 38 -3.73 1.50 12.96
N THR A 39 -2.39 1.46 12.92
CA THR A 39 -1.64 1.22 11.69
C THR A 39 -1.62 -0.26 11.35
N TYR A 40 -1.48 -0.56 10.07
CA TYR A 40 -1.57 -1.93 9.55
C TYR A 40 -0.21 -2.61 9.42
N TRP A 41 -0.22 -3.91 9.65
CA TRP A 41 0.89 -4.80 9.39
C TRP A 41 0.48 -5.95 8.46
N SER A 42 1.45 -6.51 7.77
CA SER A 42 1.27 -7.67 6.90
C SER A 42 2.44 -8.64 7.03
N SER A 43 2.70 -9.40 6.01
CA SER A 43 3.88 -10.25 5.83
C SER A 43 4.23 -10.28 4.34
N GLY A 44 5.40 -10.76 3.97
CA GLY A 44 5.76 -10.91 2.57
C GLY A 44 4.74 -11.71 1.79
N TRP A 45 4.28 -12.82 2.35
CA TRP A 45 3.19 -13.63 1.77
C TRP A 45 1.88 -12.86 1.61
N GLY A 46 1.52 -12.05 2.63
CA GLY A 46 0.27 -11.29 2.62
C GLY A 46 0.25 -10.14 1.60
N THR A 47 1.42 -9.58 1.26
CA THR A 47 1.54 -8.53 0.25
C THR A 47 1.88 -9.07 -1.15
N GLY A 48 2.14 -10.39 -1.28
CA GLY A 48 2.61 -11.00 -2.51
C GLY A 48 4.04 -10.61 -2.89
N MET A 49 4.83 -10.07 -1.95
CA MET A 49 6.23 -9.68 -2.12
C MET A 49 7.12 -10.45 -1.14
N ASP A 50 7.10 -11.77 -1.23
CA ASP A 50 7.59 -12.73 -0.24
C ASP A 50 9.03 -12.51 0.21
N ASN A 51 9.87 -11.97 -0.63
CA ASN A 51 11.29 -11.82 -0.36
C ASN A 51 11.80 -10.40 -0.60
N MET A 52 10.92 -9.42 -0.59
CA MET A 52 11.33 -8.03 -0.57
C MET A 52 12.23 -7.79 0.65
N PRO A 53 13.41 -7.20 0.49
CA PRO A 53 14.39 -7.05 1.58
C PRO A 53 14.01 -5.89 2.51
N ARG A 54 12.83 -5.95 3.12
CA ARG A 54 12.23 -4.88 3.93
C ARG A 54 12.16 -5.21 5.42
N VAL A 55 12.14 -6.48 5.79
CA VAL A 55 12.17 -6.89 7.20
C VAL A 55 13.61 -7.06 7.70
N LYS A 56 13.84 -6.84 8.99
CA LYS A 56 15.15 -7.03 9.61
C LYS A 56 15.58 -8.51 9.54
N PRO A 57 16.90 -8.81 9.50
CA PRO A 57 17.41 -10.17 9.28
C PRO A 57 16.95 -11.22 10.30
N GLU A 58 16.60 -10.81 11.52
CA GLU A 58 16.10 -11.70 12.57
C GLU A 58 14.68 -12.21 12.32
N TYR A 59 13.96 -11.64 11.37
CA TYR A 59 12.59 -12.04 11.03
C TYR A 59 12.54 -12.80 9.70
N ASN A 60 11.64 -13.77 9.64
CA ASN A 60 11.34 -14.44 8.37
C ASN A 60 10.62 -13.48 7.41
N PRO A 61 11.18 -13.18 6.22
CA PRO A 61 10.60 -12.19 5.30
C PRO A 61 9.24 -12.62 4.72
N ILE A 62 8.95 -13.92 4.71
CA ILE A 62 7.73 -14.47 4.10
C ILE A 62 6.55 -14.41 5.07
N PHE A 63 6.76 -14.88 6.32
CA PHE A 63 5.65 -15.14 7.25
C PHE A 63 5.57 -14.19 8.44
N SER A 64 6.66 -13.46 8.74
CA SER A 64 6.67 -12.54 9.87
C SER A 64 6.12 -11.15 9.49
N HIS A 65 5.46 -10.50 10.45
CA HIS A 65 5.13 -9.07 10.35
C HIS A 65 6.35 -8.15 10.58
N GLY A 66 7.51 -8.71 10.96
CA GLY A 66 8.77 -7.97 11.13
C GLY A 66 8.77 -6.92 12.24
N HIS A 67 7.77 -6.90 13.13
CA HIS A 67 7.53 -5.82 14.10
C HIS A 67 7.60 -4.42 13.45
N MET A 68 6.91 -4.26 12.33
CA MET A 68 6.94 -3.02 11.55
C MET A 68 5.55 -2.60 11.06
N VAL A 69 5.40 -1.33 10.78
CA VAL A 69 4.26 -0.76 10.04
C VAL A 69 4.55 -0.93 8.55
N TRP A 70 3.64 -1.56 7.84
CA TRP A 70 3.76 -1.87 6.42
C TRP A 70 3.12 -0.78 5.58
N LEU A 71 3.94 0.02 4.92
CA LEU A 71 3.50 1.17 4.12
C LEU A 71 2.42 0.80 3.09
N ASP A 72 2.71 -0.19 2.24
CA ASP A 72 1.79 -0.61 1.18
C ASP A 72 0.44 -1.10 1.71
N THR A 73 0.44 -1.80 2.85
CA THR A 73 -0.78 -2.27 3.50
C THR A 73 -1.64 -1.10 4.02
N ASN A 74 -1.01 -0.08 4.62
CA ASN A 74 -1.73 1.12 5.07
C ASN A 74 -2.31 1.90 3.88
N LEU A 75 -1.55 2.06 2.80
CA LEU A 75 -2.02 2.73 1.58
C LEU A 75 -3.17 1.95 0.91
N GLN A 76 -3.06 0.63 0.85
CA GLN A 76 -4.11 -0.22 0.31
C GLN A 76 -5.38 -0.17 1.16
N GLN A 77 -5.25 -0.09 2.50
CA GLN A 77 -6.43 0.07 3.35
C GLN A 77 -7.14 1.41 3.08
N MET A 78 -6.41 2.51 2.90
CA MET A 78 -7.02 3.78 2.48
C MET A 78 -7.81 3.64 1.17
N LEU A 79 -7.29 2.89 0.19
CA LEU A 79 -8.01 2.62 -1.07
C LEU A 79 -9.23 1.71 -0.89
N VAL A 80 -9.18 0.79 0.06
CA VAL A 80 -10.34 -0.04 0.43
C VAL A 80 -11.43 0.83 1.03
N ASP A 81 -11.09 1.68 2.00
CA ASP A 81 -12.03 2.58 2.66
C ASP A 81 -12.65 3.56 1.66
N GLU A 82 -11.86 4.20 0.80
CA GLU A 82 -12.35 5.05 -0.28
C GLU A 82 -13.32 4.31 -1.21
N SER A 83 -12.97 3.08 -1.59
CA SER A 83 -13.81 2.26 -2.45
C SER A 83 -15.15 1.93 -1.79
N LEU A 84 -15.14 1.60 -0.49
CA LEU A 84 -16.34 1.29 0.27
C LEU A 84 -17.21 2.54 0.51
N LEU A 85 -16.59 3.68 0.80
CA LEU A 85 -17.29 4.96 0.88
C LEU A 85 -18.00 5.28 -0.43
N ASN A 86 -17.32 5.13 -1.57
CA ASN A 86 -17.92 5.33 -2.89
C ASN A 86 -19.05 4.35 -3.18
N ILE A 87 -18.90 3.05 -2.85
CA ILE A 87 -19.99 2.08 -3.04
C ILE A 87 -21.17 2.42 -2.13
N GLY A 88 -20.92 2.64 -0.84
CA GLY A 88 -21.97 2.98 0.13
C GLY A 88 -22.73 4.24 -0.25
N PHE A 89 -22.05 5.22 -0.86
CA PHE A 89 -22.70 6.40 -1.43
C PHE A 89 -23.69 6.04 -2.54
N HIS A 90 -23.30 5.20 -3.49
CA HIS A 90 -24.15 4.82 -4.61
C HIS A 90 -25.36 3.97 -4.21
N ILE A 91 -25.25 3.19 -3.13
CA ILE A 91 -26.30 2.28 -2.66
C ILE A 91 -27.02 2.77 -1.39
N GLU A 92 -26.73 3.98 -0.94
CA GLU A 92 -27.35 4.65 0.22
C GLU A 92 -27.19 3.87 1.54
N ARG A 93 -26.03 3.24 1.75
CA ARG A 93 -25.70 2.44 2.96
C ARG A 93 -24.58 3.08 3.77
N TRP A 94 -24.89 4.11 4.52
CA TRP A 94 -23.94 4.94 5.27
C TRP A 94 -23.48 4.34 6.61
N GLN A 95 -24.40 3.67 7.30
CA GLN A 95 -24.16 3.18 8.68
C GLN A 95 -23.03 2.15 8.80
N GLU A 96 -22.70 1.49 7.70
CA GLU A 96 -21.68 0.44 7.69
C GLU A 96 -20.27 0.98 7.46
N ILE A 97 -20.16 2.25 7.10
CA ILE A 97 -18.91 2.88 6.61
C ILE A 97 -18.62 4.24 7.26
N GLU A 98 -19.40 4.65 8.27
CA GLU A 98 -19.28 5.98 8.91
C GLU A 98 -17.89 6.24 9.52
N ASP A 99 -17.18 5.19 9.95
CA ASP A 99 -15.87 5.27 10.55
C ASP A 99 -14.69 5.23 9.54
N MET A 100 -14.96 4.93 8.27
CA MET A 100 -13.91 4.77 7.24
C MET A 100 -13.26 6.09 6.86
N GLU A 101 -14.02 7.17 6.84
CA GLU A 101 -13.45 8.50 6.54
C GLU A 101 -12.45 8.94 7.60
N ASP A 102 -12.75 8.70 8.87
CA ASP A 102 -11.85 9.02 9.98
C ASP A 102 -10.63 8.10 10.00
N GLU A 103 -10.79 6.83 9.61
CA GLU A 103 -9.65 5.94 9.41
C GLU A 103 -8.73 6.44 8.31
N MET A 104 -9.25 6.81 7.15
CA MET A 104 -8.46 7.38 6.05
C MET A 104 -7.70 8.63 6.48
N LYS A 105 -8.34 9.55 7.21
CA LYS A 105 -7.69 10.77 7.73
C LYS A 105 -6.54 10.42 8.67
N ARG A 106 -6.75 9.48 9.58
CA ARG A 106 -5.73 9.01 10.53
C ARG A 106 -4.55 8.35 9.83
N LEU A 107 -4.82 7.43 8.88
CA LEU A 107 -3.78 6.77 8.12
C LEU A 107 -2.98 7.75 7.26
N ARG A 108 -3.66 8.71 6.60
CA ARG A 108 -3.00 9.77 5.82
C ARG A 108 -2.07 10.62 6.69
N ALA A 109 -2.53 11.02 7.86
CA ALA A 109 -1.69 11.76 8.82
C ALA A 109 -0.45 10.94 9.19
N TYR A 110 -0.64 9.67 9.57
CA TYR A 110 0.46 8.79 9.93
C TYR A 110 1.49 8.60 8.81
N VAL A 111 1.03 8.38 7.58
CA VAL A 111 1.89 8.25 6.39
C VAL A 111 2.77 9.50 6.22
N ASN A 112 2.18 10.69 6.36
CA ASN A 112 2.90 11.96 6.17
C ASN A 112 3.86 12.28 7.32
N GLU A 113 3.53 11.90 8.55
CA GLU A 113 4.31 12.25 9.74
C GLU A 113 5.41 11.25 10.05
N HIS A 114 5.19 9.97 9.71
CA HIS A 114 6.03 8.89 10.22
C HIS A 114 6.64 7.99 9.15
N LEU A 115 6.12 7.98 7.93
CA LEU A 115 6.61 7.11 6.85
C LEU A 115 7.31 7.88 5.72
N TRP A 116 7.22 9.22 5.71
CA TRP A 116 7.89 10.07 4.75
C TRP A 116 9.30 10.43 5.22
N ASP A 117 10.28 10.29 4.32
CA ASP A 117 11.64 10.76 4.53
C ASP A 117 11.94 11.96 3.62
N ASP A 118 12.10 13.13 4.22
CA ASP A 118 12.40 14.36 3.49
C ASP A 118 13.79 14.36 2.84
N ALA A 119 14.74 13.58 3.36
CA ALA A 119 16.08 13.53 2.79
C ALA A 119 16.08 12.84 1.42
N THR A 120 15.38 11.72 1.31
CA THR A 120 15.28 10.95 0.06
C THR A 120 14.09 11.36 -0.81
N GLY A 121 13.04 11.97 -0.24
CA GLY A 121 11.79 12.26 -0.95
C GLY A 121 10.97 11.01 -1.26
N PHE A 122 11.02 10.03 -0.38
CA PHE A 122 10.38 8.74 -0.58
C PHE A 122 9.64 8.27 0.68
N LEU A 123 8.70 7.34 0.51
CA LEU A 123 7.95 6.69 1.57
C LEU A 123 8.55 5.31 1.90
N TYR A 124 8.63 5.00 3.19
CA TYR A 124 9.21 3.76 3.68
C TYR A 124 8.33 3.07 4.72
N ASP A 125 8.53 1.78 4.90
CA ASP A 125 8.06 1.07 6.08
C ASP A 125 8.76 1.61 7.35
N ARG A 126 8.13 1.43 8.50
CA ARG A 126 8.68 1.86 9.78
C ARG A 126 8.79 0.70 10.74
N TYR A 127 9.99 0.47 11.25
CA TYR A 127 10.24 -0.57 12.25
C TYR A 127 9.67 -0.20 13.63
N GLY A 128 9.49 -1.21 14.48
CA GLY A 128 8.98 -1.02 15.84
C GLY A 128 9.86 -0.15 16.77
N ASP A 129 11.14 0.04 16.44
CA ASP A 129 12.03 0.98 17.11
C ASP A 129 11.92 2.42 16.60
N GLY A 130 11.04 2.66 15.64
CA GLY A 130 10.77 3.98 15.07
C GLY A 130 11.66 4.36 13.88
N SER A 131 12.67 3.57 13.52
CA SER A 131 13.52 3.83 12.36
C SER A 131 12.79 3.46 11.05
N LEU A 132 13.12 4.15 9.95
CA LEU A 132 12.60 3.82 8.63
C LEU A 132 13.40 2.70 7.97
N CYS A 133 12.69 1.84 7.25
CA CYS A 133 13.28 0.86 6.35
C CYS A 133 13.72 1.58 5.07
N THR A 134 15.01 1.58 4.76
CA THR A 134 15.56 2.31 3.59
C THR A 134 15.37 1.56 2.26
N THR A 135 14.56 0.52 2.22
CA THR A 135 14.26 -0.25 1.00
C THR A 135 13.19 0.45 0.18
N LYS A 136 13.56 0.98 -0.98
CA LYS A 136 12.59 1.56 -1.92
C LYS A 136 11.90 0.46 -2.72
N GLY A 137 10.62 0.27 -2.47
CA GLY A 137 9.79 -0.73 -3.17
C GLY A 137 8.66 -0.09 -3.95
N ILE A 138 8.23 -0.79 -5.02
CA ILE A 138 7.12 -0.33 -5.88
C ILE A 138 5.81 -0.12 -5.09
N GLY A 139 5.62 -0.82 -3.98
CA GLY A 139 4.45 -0.68 -3.12
C GLY A 139 4.25 0.73 -2.54
N ALA A 140 5.32 1.54 -2.46
CA ALA A 140 5.22 2.94 -2.02
C ALA A 140 4.38 3.80 -2.98
N PHE A 141 4.34 3.45 -4.27
CA PHE A 141 3.59 4.23 -5.28
C PHE A 141 2.07 4.03 -5.21
N TRP A 142 1.56 3.14 -4.36
CA TRP A 142 0.14 3.16 -3.99
C TRP A 142 -0.28 4.50 -3.39
N ALA A 143 0.67 5.28 -2.85
CA ALA A 143 0.42 6.63 -2.33
C ALA A 143 -0.15 7.60 -3.39
N LEU A 144 0.20 7.40 -4.66
CA LEU A 144 -0.33 8.21 -5.77
C LEU A 144 -1.80 7.93 -6.06
N GLN A 145 -2.25 6.69 -5.84
CA GLN A 145 -3.67 6.32 -6.02
C GLN A 145 -4.50 6.64 -4.78
N ALA A 146 -3.91 6.51 -3.59
CA ALA A 146 -4.57 6.77 -2.31
C ALA A 146 -4.65 8.27 -1.95
N ASP A 147 -4.15 9.16 -2.83
CA ASP A 147 -4.04 10.60 -2.56
C ASP A 147 -3.44 10.87 -1.16
N ALA A 148 -2.39 10.11 -0.83
CA ALA A 148 -1.83 10.09 0.50
C ALA A 148 -0.91 11.29 0.80
N LEU A 149 -0.38 11.94 -0.22
CA LEU A 149 0.62 13.00 -0.12
C LEU A 149 0.12 14.30 -0.74
N ASP A 150 0.67 15.43 -0.28
CA ASP A 150 0.53 16.69 -0.99
C ASP A 150 1.26 16.68 -2.35
N LYS A 151 0.91 17.67 -3.21
CA LYS A 151 1.47 17.74 -4.55
C LYS A 151 3.01 17.80 -4.58
N GLY A 152 3.64 18.52 -3.67
CA GLY A 152 5.10 18.64 -3.64
C GLY A 152 5.79 17.31 -3.35
N ARG A 153 5.25 16.55 -2.39
CA ARG A 153 5.72 15.20 -2.06
C ARG A 153 5.41 14.21 -3.18
N MET A 154 4.23 14.29 -3.80
CA MET A 154 3.90 13.47 -4.98
C MET A 154 4.86 13.70 -6.13
N ASP A 155 5.19 14.96 -6.46
CA ASP A 155 6.13 15.29 -7.51
C ASP A 155 7.53 14.68 -7.23
N ARG A 156 7.97 14.68 -5.97
CA ARG A 156 9.23 14.04 -5.56
C ARG A 156 9.14 12.50 -5.70
N MET A 157 8.04 11.88 -5.30
CA MET A 157 7.83 10.43 -5.49
C MET A 157 7.86 10.04 -6.97
N VAL A 158 7.19 10.81 -7.83
CA VAL A 158 7.16 10.54 -9.28
C VAL A 158 8.54 10.68 -9.92
N ALA A 159 9.41 11.58 -9.41
CA ALA A 159 10.77 11.74 -9.91
C ALA A 159 11.58 10.43 -9.78
N HIS A 160 11.37 9.63 -8.75
CA HIS A 160 12.02 8.32 -8.61
C HIS A 160 11.65 7.34 -9.74
N LEU A 161 10.42 7.42 -10.29
CA LEU A 161 10.02 6.58 -11.43
C LEU A 161 10.76 6.92 -12.73
N ALA A 162 11.29 8.14 -12.83
CA ALA A 162 12.06 8.62 -13.98
C ALA A 162 13.58 8.50 -13.76
N ASP A 163 14.02 8.06 -12.58
CA ASP A 163 15.44 7.92 -12.27
C ASP A 163 15.97 6.59 -12.80
N THR A 164 16.94 6.68 -13.73
CA THR A 164 17.59 5.51 -14.33
C THR A 164 18.43 4.70 -13.34
N ALA A 165 18.87 5.29 -12.23
CA ALA A 165 19.54 4.56 -11.15
C ALA A 165 18.56 3.73 -10.30
N GLU A 166 17.27 4.06 -10.32
CA GLU A 166 16.24 3.47 -9.45
C GLU A 166 15.22 2.65 -10.24
N PHE A 167 14.14 3.29 -10.71
CA PHE A 167 12.97 2.59 -11.29
C PHE A 167 12.88 2.69 -12.82
N ASP A 168 13.55 3.65 -13.46
CA ASP A 168 13.56 3.76 -14.92
C ASP A 168 14.59 2.81 -15.55
N ARG A 169 14.28 1.53 -15.55
CA ARG A 169 15.14 0.49 -16.11
C ARG A 169 14.64 0.04 -17.49
N PRO A 170 15.48 -0.63 -18.32
CA PRO A 170 15.06 -1.16 -19.61
C PRO A 170 13.77 -2.01 -19.54
N HIS A 171 13.60 -2.76 -18.46
CA HIS A 171 12.35 -3.44 -18.12
C HIS A 171 11.70 -2.69 -16.95
N ARG A 172 10.82 -1.74 -17.26
CA ARG A 172 10.09 -0.91 -16.32
C ARG A 172 8.89 -1.67 -15.76
N VAL A 173 8.52 -1.49 -14.54
CA VAL A 173 9.14 -0.85 -13.37
C VAL A 173 9.55 -1.96 -12.43
N PRO A 174 10.77 -2.02 -11.90
CA PRO A 174 11.16 -3.09 -10.98
C PRO A 174 10.43 -2.98 -9.64
N SER A 175 10.18 -4.11 -9.00
CA SER A 175 9.54 -4.14 -7.67
C SER A 175 10.44 -3.55 -6.60
N LEU A 176 11.75 -3.73 -6.74
CA LEU A 176 12.80 -3.19 -5.88
C LEU A 176 13.62 -2.19 -6.69
N SER A 177 13.88 -1.02 -6.11
CA SER A 177 14.74 -0.01 -6.74
C SER A 177 16.12 -0.55 -7.08
N ALA A 178 16.65 -0.17 -8.26
CA ALA A 178 17.90 -0.73 -8.78
C ALA A 178 19.15 -0.24 -8.04
N ASP A 179 19.06 0.82 -7.25
CA ASP A 179 20.12 1.29 -6.35
C ASP A 179 20.30 0.39 -5.11
N HIS A 180 19.35 -0.52 -4.86
CA HIS A 180 19.42 -1.41 -3.69
C HIS A 180 20.43 -2.55 -3.91
N PRO A 181 21.31 -2.87 -2.93
CA PRO A 181 22.36 -3.90 -3.07
C PRO A 181 21.84 -5.32 -3.43
N LYS A 182 20.60 -5.63 -3.11
CA LYS A 182 19.96 -6.92 -3.44
C LYS A 182 19.17 -6.90 -4.76
N TYR A 183 19.18 -5.78 -5.49
CA TYR A 183 18.56 -5.73 -6.80
C TYR A 183 19.19 -6.73 -7.76
N ASN A 184 18.36 -7.40 -8.54
CA ASN A 184 18.82 -8.35 -9.57
C ASN A 184 18.05 -8.15 -10.87
N PRO A 185 18.72 -7.69 -11.94
CA PRO A 185 18.07 -7.41 -13.23
C PRO A 185 17.56 -8.67 -13.96
N THR A 186 18.05 -9.87 -13.57
CA THR A 186 17.63 -11.15 -14.19
C THR A 186 16.51 -11.85 -13.45
N GLY A 187 15.98 -11.22 -12.38
CA GLY A 187 14.73 -11.61 -11.79
C GLY A 187 14.71 -12.90 -10.99
N ARG A 188 15.63 -13.05 -10.06
CA ARG A 188 15.47 -14.05 -8.99
C ARG A 188 14.57 -13.48 -7.91
N TYR A 189 13.28 -13.83 -7.91
CA TYR A 189 12.27 -13.32 -6.98
C TYR A 189 11.70 -11.92 -7.32
N TRP A 190 10.90 -11.34 -6.43
CA TRP A 190 10.22 -10.05 -6.57
C TRP A 190 11.11 -8.80 -6.80
N PRO A 191 12.45 -8.88 -6.86
CA PRO A 191 13.23 -7.86 -7.55
C PRO A 191 12.99 -7.80 -9.06
N VAL A 192 12.05 -8.58 -9.57
CA VAL A 192 11.64 -8.66 -10.99
C VAL A 192 10.75 -7.49 -11.35
N SER A 193 10.97 -6.96 -12.52
CA SER A 193 9.95 -6.13 -13.16
C SER A 193 8.66 -6.97 -13.35
N SER A 194 7.51 -6.38 -13.08
CA SER A 194 6.18 -6.97 -13.26
C SER A 194 5.83 -7.25 -14.73
N THR A 195 6.80 -7.27 -15.64
CA THR A 195 6.63 -7.46 -17.09
C THR A 195 6.47 -8.92 -17.52
N HIS A 196 6.15 -9.82 -16.60
CA HIS A 196 5.78 -11.20 -16.92
C HIS A 196 4.28 -11.50 -16.69
N LEU A 197 3.44 -10.45 -16.74
CA LEU A 197 1.98 -10.64 -16.85
C LEU A 197 1.53 -10.29 -18.26
#